data_e7fbf820dba0711481841f755a0f6863
#
_entry.id   e7fbf820dba0711481841f755a0f6863
#
_cell.length_a   1.000
_cell.length_b   1.000
_cell.length_c   1.000
_cell.angle_alpha   90.00
_cell.angle_beta   90.00
_cell.angle_gamma   90.00
#
_symmetry.space_group_name_H-M   'P 1'
#
loop_
_entity.id
_entity.type
_entity.pdbx_description
1 polymer ?
#
loop_
_entity_poly.entity_id
_entity_poly.type
_entity_poly.pdbx_seq_one_letter_code
_entity_poly.pdbx_strand_id
1 'polypeptide(L)'
;MHDSLLLFGATGDLAQRYLFPSLLHLLRDRLLPDTFRVIAIARSEHNDTSFRAWLRERLGDDYEAAQLDELLRRVQYVPVDLSDADSMAAALSRFADRPTVSYLSTPPNLFASACRGLKAAGLLEAPSRLVLEKP
;
A
#
# COMPACT_ATOMS: atom_id res chain seq x y z
N MET A 1 2.18 -2.33 17.58
CA MET A 1 1.43 -3.08 16.55
C MET A 1 1.50 -2.33 15.23
N HIS A 2 1.75 -3.03 14.14
CA HIS A 2 1.78 -2.44 12.80
C HIS A 2 0.37 -2.41 12.24
N ASP A 3 -0.24 -1.24 12.15
CA ASP A 3 -1.60 -1.10 11.65
C ASP A 3 -1.67 -0.31 10.32
N SER A 4 -0.52 -0.03 9.72
CA SER A 4 -0.44 0.65 8.43
C SER A 4 0.41 -0.16 7.45
N LEU A 5 -0.14 -0.45 6.29
CA LEU A 5 0.57 -1.07 5.19
C LEU A 5 0.74 -0.05 4.07
N LEU A 6 1.99 0.25 3.72
CA LEU A 6 2.32 1.04 2.54
C LEU A 6 2.64 0.05 1.41
N LEU A 7 1.78 0.00 0.41
CA LEU A 7 1.89 -0.95 -0.69
C LEU A 7 2.37 -0.24 -1.94
N PHE A 8 3.66 -0.41 -2.25
CA PHE A 8 4.28 0.18 -3.44
C PHE A 8 4.07 -0.73 -4.64
N GLY A 9 3.66 -0.16 -5.76
CA GLY A 9 3.29 -0.95 -6.93
C GLY A 9 1.84 -1.42 -6.87
N ALA A 10 0.97 -0.64 -6.26
CA ALA A 10 -0.42 -1.03 -5.98
C ALA A 10 -1.26 -1.28 -7.24
N THR A 11 -0.87 -0.71 -8.39
CA THR A 11 -1.56 -0.94 -9.66
C THR A 11 -1.02 -2.13 -10.45
N GLY A 12 0.01 -2.80 -9.93
CA GLY A 12 0.66 -3.91 -10.60
C GLY A 12 -0.04 -5.25 -10.41
N ASP A 13 0.40 -6.24 -11.17
CA ASP A 13 -0.18 -7.59 -11.20
C ASP A 13 -0.13 -8.27 -9.83
N LEU A 14 1.02 -8.20 -9.16
CA LEU A 14 1.20 -8.88 -7.88
C LEU A 14 0.21 -8.36 -6.84
N ALA A 15 0.03 -7.04 -6.77
CA ALA A 15 -0.89 -6.44 -5.84
C ALA A 15 -2.33 -6.90 -6.09
N GLN A 16 -2.75 -6.91 -7.35
CA GLN A 16 -4.12 -7.26 -7.72
C GLN A 16 -4.41 -8.75 -7.52
N ARG A 17 -3.46 -9.60 -7.88
CA ARG A 17 -3.69 -11.07 -7.87
C ARG A 17 -3.49 -11.70 -6.51
N TYR A 18 -2.60 -11.13 -5.68
CA TYR A 18 -2.20 -11.80 -4.45
C TYR A 18 -2.34 -10.92 -3.20
N LEU A 19 -1.89 -9.67 -3.26
CA LEU A 19 -1.82 -8.86 -2.04
C LEU A 19 -3.18 -8.36 -1.57
N PHE A 20 -3.98 -7.76 -2.46
CA PHE A 20 -5.33 -7.33 -2.10
C PHE A 20 -6.25 -8.51 -1.75
N PRO A 21 -6.24 -9.62 -2.52
CA PRO A 21 -6.98 -10.82 -2.09
C PRO A 21 -6.57 -11.34 -0.73
N SER A 22 -5.27 -11.34 -0.40
CA SER A 22 -4.79 -11.76 0.92
C SER A 22 -5.33 -10.85 2.02
N LEU A 23 -5.37 -9.53 1.78
CA LEU A 23 -5.93 -8.58 2.74
C LEU A 23 -7.42 -8.83 2.97
N LEU A 24 -8.17 -9.16 1.92
CA LEU A 24 -9.58 -9.52 2.04
C LEU A 24 -9.77 -10.73 2.95
N HIS A 25 -8.94 -11.76 2.79
CA HIS A 25 -8.99 -12.95 3.64
C HIS A 25 -8.66 -12.61 5.10
N LEU A 26 -7.64 -11.77 5.33
CA LEU A 26 -7.26 -11.37 6.68
C LEU A 26 -8.36 -10.56 7.37
N LEU A 27 -9.03 -9.68 6.62
CA LEU A 27 -10.16 -8.91 7.16
C LEU A 27 -11.35 -9.83 7.48
N ARG A 28 -11.65 -10.78 6.58
CA ARG A 28 -12.73 -11.75 6.79
C ARG A 28 -12.51 -12.53 8.08
N ASP A 29 -11.27 -12.95 8.33
CA ASP A 29 -10.92 -13.79 9.48
C ASP A 29 -10.60 -12.94 10.72
N ARG A 30 -10.80 -11.62 10.65
CA ARG A 30 -10.59 -10.67 11.75
C ARG A 30 -9.17 -10.69 12.32
N LEU A 31 -8.19 -10.85 11.44
CA LEU A 31 -6.77 -10.91 11.82
C LEU A 31 -6.07 -9.56 11.77
N LEU A 32 -6.77 -8.51 11.31
CA LEU A 32 -6.23 -7.16 11.25
C LEU A 32 -6.95 -6.26 12.25
N PRO A 33 -6.25 -5.27 12.87
CA PRO A 33 -6.88 -4.37 13.81
C PRO A 33 -7.90 -3.43 13.11
N ASP A 34 -8.87 -2.93 13.86
CA ASP A 34 -9.89 -2.03 13.33
C ASP A 34 -9.28 -0.74 12.76
N THR A 35 -8.14 -0.32 13.28
CA THR A 35 -7.42 0.88 12.84
C THR A 35 -6.55 0.63 11.60
N PHE A 36 -6.52 -0.60 11.08
CA PHE A 36 -5.67 -0.96 9.94
C PHE A 36 -6.01 -0.13 8.71
N ARG A 37 -4.99 0.44 8.10
CA ARG A 37 -5.11 1.21 6.84
C ARG A 37 -4.14 0.70 5.80
N VAL A 38 -4.50 0.85 4.53
CA VAL A 38 -3.66 0.54 3.39
C VAL A 38 -3.39 1.83 2.62
N ILE A 39 -2.12 2.16 2.46
CA ILE A 39 -1.72 3.29 1.63
C ILE A 39 -1.23 2.69 0.30
N ALA A 40 -2.06 2.79 -0.72
CA ALA A 40 -1.74 2.28 -2.05
C ALA A 40 -0.93 3.32 -2.80
N ILE A 41 0.24 2.95 -3.31
CA ILE A 41 1.21 3.87 -3.88
C ILE A 41 1.62 3.37 -5.27
N ALA A 42 1.48 4.23 -6.27
CA ALA A 42 1.91 3.95 -7.64
C ALA A 42 2.05 5.26 -8.41
N ARG A 43 2.52 5.18 -9.65
CA ARG A 43 2.68 6.37 -10.49
C ARG A 43 1.39 6.84 -11.15
N SER A 44 0.45 5.94 -11.36
CA SER A 44 -0.80 6.23 -12.05
C SER A 44 -1.56 7.38 -11.39
N GLU A 45 -2.20 8.21 -12.19
CA GLU A 45 -3.02 9.28 -11.65
C GLU A 45 -4.36 8.75 -11.18
N HIS A 46 -4.51 8.69 -9.86
CA HIS A 46 -5.75 8.34 -9.17
C HIS A 46 -5.87 9.22 -7.94
N ASN A 47 -7.11 9.39 -7.48
CA ASN A 47 -7.39 9.82 -6.11
C ASN A 47 -7.99 8.62 -5.36
N ASP A 48 -8.35 8.81 -4.11
CA ASP A 48 -8.93 7.72 -3.31
C ASP A 48 -10.17 7.12 -3.98
N THR A 49 -11.06 7.98 -4.47
CA THR A 49 -12.33 7.54 -5.08
C THR A 49 -12.09 6.76 -6.37
N SER A 50 -11.26 7.28 -7.27
CA SER A 50 -10.99 6.61 -8.55
C SER A 50 -10.22 5.31 -8.38
N PHE A 51 -9.25 5.29 -7.44
CA PHE A 51 -8.50 4.07 -7.19
C PHE A 51 -9.39 2.98 -6.57
N ARG A 52 -10.25 3.33 -5.62
CA ARG A 52 -11.19 2.38 -5.02
C ARG A 52 -12.13 1.79 -6.07
N ALA A 53 -12.65 2.61 -6.99
CA ALA A 53 -13.49 2.13 -8.08
C ALA A 53 -12.72 1.19 -9.02
N TRP A 54 -11.50 1.56 -9.36
CA TRP A 54 -10.62 0.74 -10.19
C TRP A 54 -10.33 -0.61 -9.54
N LEU A 55 -10.01 -0.59 -8.24
CA LEU A 55 -9.70 -1.81 -7.49
C LEU A 55 -10.91 -2.72 -7.36
N ARG A 56 -12.09 -2.15 -7.10
CA ARG A 56 -13.34 -2.93 -7.05
C ARG A 56 -13.57 -3.69 -8.35
N GLU A 57 -13.36 -3.02 -9.47
CA GLU A 57 -13.51 -3.65 -10.78
C GLU A 57 -12.48 -4.77 -10.98
N ARG A 58 -11.24 -4.54 -10.59
CA ARG A 58 -10.15 -5.53 -10.73
C ARG A 58 -10.33 -6.76 -9.86
N LEU A 59 -10.88 -6.59 -8.66
CA LEU A 59 -11.14 -7.71 -7.77
C LEU A 59 -12.36 -8.52 -8.24
N GLY A 60 -13.25 -7.90 -9.01
CA GLY A 60 -14.37 -8.57 -9.68
C GLY A 60 -15.44 -9.06 -8.71
N ASP A 61 -16.19 -10.08 -9.17
CA ASP A 61 -17.38 -10.58 -8.49
C ASP A 61 -17.10 -11.77 -7.56
N ASP A 62 -15.83 -12.10 -7.34
CA ASP A 62 -15.44 -13.26 -6.52
C ASP A 62 -15.63 -13.03 -5.01
N TYR A 63 -15.96 -11.80 -4.61
CA TYR A 63 -16.07 -11.40 -3.21
C TYR A 63 -17.43 -10.76 -2.94
N GLU A 64 -17.90 -10.92 -1.71
CA GLU A 64 -19.13 -10.27 -1.29
C GLU A 64 -18.96 -8.74 -1.24
N ALA A 65 -20.01 -8.00 -1.58
CA ALA A 65 -19.97 -6.53 -1.60
C ALA A 65 -19.56 -5.95 -0.24
N ALA A 66 -20.07 -6.49 0.84
CA ALA A 66 -19.73 -6.03 2.19
C ALA A 66 -18.23 -6.23 2.50
N GLN A 67 -17.65 -7.33 2.03
CA GLN A 67 -16.23 -7.63 2.22
C GLN A 67 -15.36 -6.64 1.44
N LEU A 68 -15.71 -6.37 0.19
CA LEU A 68 -15.03 -5.37 -0.63
C LEU A 68 -15.14 -3.98 -0.02
N ASP A 69 -16.32 -3.59 0.45
CA ASP A 69 -16.55 -2.28 1.06
C ASP A 69 -15.66 -2.09 2.29
N GLU A 70 -15.48 -3.12 3.09
CA GLU A 70 -14.63 -3.04 4.26
C GLU A 70 -13.16 -2.82 3.91
N LEU A 71 -12.63 -3.51 2.89
CA LEU A 71 -11.27 -3.27 2.43
C LEU A 71 -11.15 -1.87 1.83
N LEU A 72 -12.03 -1.50 0.92
CA LEU A 72 -11.92 -0.24 0.19
C LEU A 72 -12.02 0.99 1.11
N ARG A 73 -12.80 0.89 2.19
CA ARG A 73 -12.90 1.96 3.18
C ARG A 73 -11.54 2.25 3.84
N ARG A 74 -10.65 1.26 3.92
CA ARG A 74 -9.34 1.36 4.56
C ARG A 74 -8.24 1.81 3.61
N VAL A 75 -8.54 1.91 2.31
CA VAL A 75 -7.54 2.21 1.29
C VAL A 75 -7.50 3.70 0.99
N GLN A 76 -6.30 4.28 1.06
CA GLN A 76 -5.97 5.60 0.55
C GLN A 76 -5.01 5.44 -0.61
N TYR A 77 -5.04 6.34 -1.57
CA TYR A 77 -4.12 6.30 -2.71
C TYR A 77 -3.22 7.52 -2.75
N VAL A 78 -1.93 7.29 -2.96
CA VAL A 78 -0.95 8.38 -3.09
C VAL A 78 -0.17 8.17 -4.39
N PRO A 79 -0.31 9.06 -5.38
CA PRO A 79 0.52 8.99 -6.58
C PRO A 79 1.94 9.46 -6.25
N VAL A 80 2.94 8.63 -6.58
CA VAL A 80 4.34 8.91 -6.28
C VAL A 80 5.21 8.36 -7.40
N ASP A 81 6.21 9.14 -7.82
CA ASP A 81 7.28 8.67 -8.67
C ASP A 81 8.42 8.14 -7.77
N LEU A 82 8.61 6.81 -7.77
CA LEU A 82 9.60 6.16 -6.91
C LEU A 82 11.03 6.43 -7.34
N SER A 83 11.25 7.00 -8.52
CA SER A 83 12.58 7.43 -8.96
C SER A 83 12.99 8.77 -8.34
N ASP A 84 12.05 9.51 -7.73
CA ASP A 84 12.28 10.81 -7.11
C ASP A 84 12.10 10.69 -5.59
N ALA A 85 13.23 10.48 -4.89
CA ALA A 85 13.20 10.25 -3.44
C ALA A 85 12.68 11.46 -2.66
N ASP A 86 12.96 12.68 -3.11
CA ASP A 86 12.50 13.89 -2.42
C ASP A 86 10.99 14.07 -2.52
N SER A 87 10.45 13.85 -3.71
CA SER A 87 9.00 13.91 -3.95
C SER A 87 8.29 12.83 -3.13
N MET A 88 8.86 11.64 -3.09
CA MET A 88 8.36 10.52 -2.31
C MET A 88 8.32 10.86 -0.81
N ALA A 89 9.40 11.42 -0.29
CA ALA A 89 9.47 11.80 1.13
C ALA A 89 8.41 12.85 1.47
N ALA A 90 8.24 13.86 0.62
CA ALA A 90 7.23 14.90 0.83
C ALA A 90 5.81 14.33 0.86
N ALA A 91 5.52 13.36 -0.01
CA ALA A 91 4.18 12.75 -0.10
C ALA A 91 3.88 11.79 1.04
N LEU A 92 4.88 11.10 1.60
CA LEU A 92 4.67 9.99 2.51
C LEU A 92 5.01 10.27 3.97
N SER A 93 5.67 11.38 4.29
CA SER A 93 6.09 11.68 5.67
C SER A 93 4.93 11.74 6.66
N ARG A 94 3.74 12.11 6.20
CA ARG A 94 2.54 12.17 7.07
C ARG A 94 2.12 10.80 7.61
N PHE A 95 2.58 9.70 7.00
CA PHE A 95 2.24 8.35 7.44
C PHE A 95 3.22 7.80 8.47
N ALA A 96 4.23 8.57 8.85
CA ALA A 96 5.17 8.19 9.91
C ALA A 96 4.61 8.42 11.32
N ASP A 97 3.33 8.77 11.43
CA ASP A 97 2.63 9.01 12.69
C ASP A 97 2.45 7.75 13.54
N ARG A 98 2.60 6.58 12.94
CA ARG A 98 2.51 5.29 13.63
C ARG A 98 3.32 4.23 12.88
N PRO A 99 3.63 3.09 13.55
CA PRO A 99 4.44 2.04 12.92
C PRO A 99 3.82 1.52 11.63
N THR A 100 4.66 1.34 10.61
CA THR A 100 4.24 0.91 9.29
C THR A 100 4.96 -0.35 8.85
N VAL A 101 4.35 -1.07 7.91
CA VAL A 101 5.04 -2.05 7.07
C VAL A 101 5.00 -1.50 5.65
N SER A 102 6.18 -1.32 5.05
CA SER A 102 6.29 -0.91 3.65
C SER A 102 6.61 -2.14 2.81
N TYR A 103 5.74 -2.43 1.84
CA TYR A 103 5.90 -3.60 0.96
C TYR A 103 6.20 -3.11 -0.45
N LEU A 104 7.40 -3.42 -0.95
CA LEU A 104 7.83 -3.01 -2.29
C LEU A 104 7.55 -4.13 -3.29
N SER A 105 6.45 -4.03 -4.04
CA SER A 105 6.14 -4.92 -5.16
C SER A 105 6.41 -4.20 -6.48
N THR A 106 7.60 -3.63 -6.58
CA THR A 106 8.06 -2.84 -7.72
C THR A 106 9.26 -3.51 -8.37
N PRO A 107 9.64 -3.10 -9.60
CA PRO A 107 10.88 -3.61 -10.19
C PRO A 107 12.10 -3.34 -9.31
N PRO A 108 13.06 -4.30 -9.23
CA PRO A 108 14.22 -4.16 -8.37
C PRO A 108 15.07 -2.90 -8.59
N ASN A 109 15.07 -2.37 -9.80
CA ASN A 109 15.82 -1.16 -10.12
C ASN A 109 15.29 0.09 -9.38
N LEU A 110 14.10 0.02 -8.80
CA LEU A 110 13.52 1.11 -8.01
C LEU A 110 13.76 0.95 -6.50
N PHE A 111 14.29 -0.18 -6.04
CA PHE A 111 14.44 -0.45 -4.61
C PHE A 111 15.32 0.58 -3.91
N ALA A 112 16.48 0.92 -4.48
CA ALA A 112 17.41 1.85 -3.84
C ALA A 112 16.79 3.24 -3.67
N SER A 113 16.12 3.75 -4.71
CA SER A 113 15.47 5.04 -4.64
C SER A 113 14.28 5.03 -3.66
N ALA A 114 13.49 3.95 -3.68
CA ALA A 114 12.39 3.80 -2.74
C ALA A 114 12.87 3.78 -1.30
N CYS A 115 13.96 3.08 -1.01
CA CYS A 115 14.54 3.03 0.34
C CYS A 115 15.04 4.40 0.78
N ARG A 116 15.67 5.16 -0.11
CA ARG A 116 16.09 6.52 0.22
C ARG A 116 14.90 7.42 0.56
N GLY A 117 13.83 7.33 -0.22
CA GLY A 117 12.61 8.09 0.02
C GLY A 117 11.93 7.70 1.31
N LEU A 118 11.86 6.41 1.61
CA LEU A 118 11.28 5.91 2.87
C LEU A 118 12.08 6.38 4.08
N LYS A 119 13.40 6.34 3.98
CA LYS A 119 14.26 6.82 5.04
C LYS A 119 14.06 8.31 5.29
N ALA A 120 14.04 9.10 4.22
CA ALA A 120 13.82 10.54 4.32
C ALA A 120 12.43 10.88 4.89
N ALA A 121 11.43 10.04 4.64
CA ALA A 121 10.08 10.21 5.17
C ALA A 121 9.92 9.76 6.63
N GLY A 122 10.95 9.16 7.23
CA GLY A 122 10.88 8.63 8.59
C GLY A 122 10.17 7.29 8.70
N LEU A 123 10.06 6.55 7.60
CA LEU A 123 9.29 5.31 7.53
C LEU A 123 10.13 4.04 7.69
N LEU A 124 11.44 4.17 7.88
CA LEU A 124 12.32 3.02 8.14
C LEU A 124 12.80 2.94 9.58
N GLU A 125 12.37 3.85 10.44
CA GLU A 125 12.74 3.81 11.84
C GLU A 125 11.96 2.74 12.59
N ALA A 126 12.67 2.01 13.47
CA ALA A 126 12.01 0.99 14.28
C ALA A 126 10.86 1.61 15.11
N PRO A 127 9.72 0.93 15.26
CA PRO A 127 9.47 -0.47 14.90
C PRO A 127 8.92 -0.70 13.48
N SER A 128 8.98 0.29 12.59
CA SER A 128 8.52 0.12 11.20
C SER A 128 9.38 -0.92 10.47
N ARG A 129 8.79 -1.59 9.48
CA ARG A 129 9.44 -2.68 8.75
C ARG A 129 9.34 -2.47 7.25
N LEU A 130 10.29 -3.06 6.54
CA LEU A 130 10.35 -3.05 5.09
C LEU A 130 10.36 -4.49 4.57
N VAL A 131 9.50 -4.76 3.60
CA VAL A 131 9.42 -6.05 2.93
C VAL A 131 9.72 -5.85 1.45
N LEU A 132 10.65 -6.62 0.91
CA LEU A 132 11.01 -6.59 -0.50
C LEU A 132 10.56 -7.88 -1.17
N GLU A 133 9.93 -7.75 -2.34
CA GLU A 133 9.60 -8.90 -3.16
C GLU A 133 10.85 -9.37 -3.89
N LYS A 134 11.06 -10.69 -3.95
CA LYS A 134 12.20 -11.23 -4.70
C LYS A 134 12.01 -10.97 -6.19
N PRO A 135 13.07 -10.56 -6.87
CA PRO A 135 13.01 -10.37 -8.31
C PRO A 135 12.81 -11.70 -9.06
#